data_101b3205ca468709fce4efc721c8737e
#
_entry.id   101b3205ca468709fce4efc721c8737e
#
_cell.length_a   1.000
_cell.length_b   1.000
_cell.length_c   1.000
_cell.angle_alpha   90.00
_cell.angle_beta   90.00
_cell.angle_gamma   90.00
#
_symmetry.space_group_name_H-M   'P 1'
#
loop_
_entity.id
_entity.type
_entity.pdbx_description
1 polymer ?
#
loop_
_entity_poly.entity_id
_entity_poly.type
_entity_poly.pdbx_seq_one_letter_code
_entity_poly.pdbx_strand_id
1 'polypeptide(L)'
;MYIVLSSCQKAYDMALLNGFSLDFNKDLPFHRKQSLIATRYLLKEALDFFFEINIDFSFDIAKHGKPYIKDRHVFFNISHSASYIALSLSNEIECGIDIETIKDRVNLDNLAKRVLKPCEYQTFNDKKLISNECALNYFYNIWTIKEALLKHSGIGLAGLDYIETHIPEGFVKASQNSSFKILTTILNLDKKYSLSCTYKDLSPKIYNFDEKFLNTAFKDSYTLSVN
;
A
#
# COMPACT_ATOMS: atom_id res chain seq x y z
N MET A 1 7.04 4.23 12.78
CA MET A 1 6.47 4.10 11.44
C MET A 1 5.06 4.66 11.39
N TYR A 2 4.68 5.28 10.26
CA TYR A 2 3.39 5.95 10.06
C TYR A 2 2.71 5.41 8.81
N ILE A 3 1.39 5.25 8.87
CA ILE A 3 0.52 5.02 7.71
C ILE A 3 -0.40 6.24 7.59
N VAL A 4 -0.48 6.82 6.41
CA VAL A 4 -1.37 7.93 6.11
C VAL A 4 -2.35 7.52 5.02
N LEU A 5 -3.62 7.76 5.26
CA LEU A 5 -4.70 7.55 4.30
C LEU A 5 -5.31 8.89 3.90
N SER A 6 -5.66 9.02 2.64
CA SER A 6 -6.39 10.17 2.11
C SER A 6 -7.27 9.75 0.93
N SER A 7 -8.40 10.42 0.77
CA SER A 7 -9.07 10.39 -0.52
C SER A 7 -8.24 11.18 -1.55
N CYS A 8 -8.15 10.66 -2.77
CA CYS A 8 -7.40 11.29 -3.85
C CYS A 8 -7.96 12.69 -4.17
N GLN A 9 -9.30 12.84 -4.13
CA GLN A 9 -9.96 14.13 -4.37
C GLN A 9 -9.60 15.14 -3.30
N LYS A 10 -9.66 14.76 -2.01
CA LYS A 10 -9.34 15.69 -0.91
C LYS A 10 -7.89 16.14 -0.94
N ALA A 11 -6.95 15.22 -1.15
CA ALA A 11 -5.54 15.57 -1.27
C ALA A 11 -5.28 16.49 -2.47
N TYR A 12 -5.97 16.28 -3.59
CA TYR A 12 -5.88 17.15 -4.75
C TYR A 12 -6.44 18.55 -4.49
N ASP A 13 -7.63 18.64 -3.89
CA ASP A 13 -8.25 19.93 -3.55
C ASP A 13 -7.37 20.74 -2.58
N MET A 14 -6.80 20.08 -1.58
CA MET A 14 -5.86 20.69 -0.65
C MET A 14 -4.58 21.16 -1.35
N ALA A 15 -4.07 20.38 -2.31
CA ALA A 15 -2.93 20.78 -3.12
C ALA A 15 -3.20 22.08 -3.87
N LEU A 16 -4.34 22.19 -4.54
CA LEU A 16 -4.74 23.39 -5.28
C LEU A 16 -4.93 24.59 -4.36
N LEU A 17 -5.59 24.41 -3.21
CA LEU A 17 -5.80 25.47 -2.22
C LEU A 17 -4.48 26.05 -1.68
N ASN A 18 -3.45 25.21 -1.58
CA ASN A 18 -2.12 25.61 -1.11
C ASN A 18 -1.16 25.99 -2.26
N GLY A 19 -1.67 26.18 -3.47
CA GLY A 19 -0.86 26.60 -4.63
C GLY A 19 0.15 25.55 -5.09
N PHE A 20 -0.03 24.29 -4.71
CA PHE A 20 0.86 23.21 -5.10
C PHE A 20 0.59 22.75 -6.53
N SER A 21 1.63 22.72 -7.34
CA SER A 21 1.58 22.27 -8.73
C SER A 21 2.79 21.43 -9.08
N LEU A 22 2.69 20.65 -10.12
CA LEU A 22 3.78 19.87 -10.70
C LEU A 22 3.90 20.20 -12.18
N ASP A 23 5.14 20.35 -12.65
CA ASP A 23 5.43 20.43 -14.07
C ASP A 23 5.41 19.04 -14.70
N PHE A 24 4.64 18.88 -15.75
CA PHE A 24 4.52 17.61 -16.48
C PHE A 24 5.22 17.72 -17.83
N ASN A 25 6.33 17.02 -17.99
CA ASN A 25 7.07 16.96 -19.27
C ASN A 25 6.32 16.24 -20.40
N LYS A 26 5.17 15.59 -20.10
CA LYS A 26 4.32 14.87 -21.05
C LYS A 26 2.86 15.29 -20.87
N ASP A 27 2.13 15.30 -21.95
CA ASP A 27 0.68 15.47 -21.87
C ASP A 27 0.07 14.19 -21.30
N LEU A 28 -0.36 14.27 -20.03
CA LEU A 28 -0.99 13.19 -19.30
C LEU A 28 -2.49 13.44 -19.22
N PRO A 29 -3.32 12.39 -19.26
CA PRO A 29 -4.75 12.52 -18.99
C PRO A 29 -5.03 13.19 -17.66
N PHE A 30 -6.10 13.99 -17.57
CA PHE A 30 -6.43 14.78 -16.37
C PHE A 30 -6.44 13.95 -15.10
N HIS A 31 -7.08 12.78 -15.11
CA HIS A 31 -7.13 11.91 -13.92
C HIS A 31 -5.75 11.45 -13.44
N ARG A 32 -4.77 11.27 -14.36
CA ARG A 32 -3.39 10.94 -14.00
C ARG A 32 -2.66 12.14 -13.40
N LYS A 33 -2.84 13.34 -13.98
CA LYS A 33 -2.29 14.59 -13.40
C LYS A 33 -2.83 14.80 -11.99
N GLN A 34 -4.15 14.66 -11.80
CA GLN A 34 -4.81 14.75 -10.51
C GLN A 34 -4.21 13.78 -9.48
N SER A 35 -4.11 12.50 -9.83
CA SER A 35 -3.53 11.47 -8.93
C SER A 35 -2.07 11.75 -8.58
N LEU A 36 -1.25 12.21 -9.53
CA LEU A 36 0.15 12.57 -9.27
C LEU A 36 0.27 13.77 -8.35
N ILE A 37 -0.51 14.83 -8.57
CA ILE A 37 -0.54 16.00 -7.69
C ILE A 37 -0.97 15.59 -6.29
N ALA A 38 -2.06 14.85 -6.16
CA ALA A 38 -2.58 14.38 -4.88
C ALA A 38 -1.57 13.55 -4.09
N THR A 39 -0.93 12.57 -4.74
CA THR A 39 0.06 11.70 -4.09
C THR A 39 1.32 12.44 -3.68
N ARG A 40 1.81 13.36 -4.51
CA ARG A 40 2.99 14.17 -4.18
C ARG A 40 2.72 15.17 -3.08
N TYR A 41 1.57 15.82 -3.13
CA TYR A 41 1.16 16.74 -2.07
C TYR A 41 1.00 16.01 -0.73
N LEU A 42 0.31 14.87 -0.71
CA LEU A 42 0.18 14.04 0.49
C LEU A 42 1.54 13.65 1.08
N LEU A 43 2.48 13.23 0.23
CA LEU A 43 3.83 12.87 0.67
C LEU A 43 4.57 14.08 1.26
N LYS A 44 4.48 15.26 0.62
CA LYS A 44 5.09 16.49 1.13
C LYS A 44 4.57 16.82 2.53
N GLU A 45 3.27 16.91 2.67
CA GLU A 45 2.64 17.26 3.95
C GLU A 45 2.97 16.24 5.05
N ALA A 46 3.01 14.94 4.70
CA ALA A 46 3.35 13.91 5.65
C ALA A 46 4.83 13.94 6.07
N LEU A 47 5.74 14.24 5.15
CA LEU A 47 7.17 14.40 5.46
C LEU A 47 7.43 15.61 6.35
N ASP A 48 6.76 16.72 6.08
CA ASP A 48 6.83 17.91 6.91
C ASP A 48 6.26 17.64 8.32
N PHE A 49 5.06 17.06 8.39
CA PHE A 49 4.36 16.81 9.65
C PHE A 49 5.07 15.83 10.60
N PHE A 50 5.63 14.73 10.07
CA PHE A 50 6.20 13.67 10.90
C PHE A 50 7.72 13.77 11.09
N PHE A 51 8.42 14.44 10.18
CA PHE A 51 9.88 14.47 10.15
C PHE A 51 10.49 15.86 9.99
N GLU A 52 9.68 16.90 9.86
CA GLU A 52 10.13 18.29 9.59
C GLU A 52 10.99 18.36 8.32
N ILE A 53 10.67 17.54 7.32
CA ILE A 53 11.39 17.46 6.05
C ILE A 53 10.59 18.16 4.96
N ASN A 54 11.12 19.25 4.44
CA ASN A 54 10.63 19.87 3.23
C ASN A 54 11.41 19.34 2.01
N ILE A 55 10.70 18.91 0.98
CA ILE A 55 11.25 18.37 -0.26
C ILE A 55 10.80 19.19 -1.48
N ASP A 56 11.71 19.31 -2.44
CA ASP A 56 11.50 19.97 -3.74
C ASP A 56 10.96 19.02 -4.83
N PHE A 57 10.59 17.76 -4.46
CA PHE A 57 10.09 16.68 -5.33
C PHE A 57 11.08 16.13 -6.36
N SER A 58 12.35 16.36 -6.19
CA SER A 58 13.37 15.57 -6.86
C SER A 58 13.50 14.20 -6.16
N PHE A 59 12.95 13.16 -6.77
CA PHE A 59 13.12 11.78 -6.32
C PHE A 59 14.12 11.07 -7.20
N ASP A 60 15.04 10.36 -6.59
CA ASP A 60 15.78 9.33 -7.28
C ASP A 60 14.93 8.07 -7.44
N ILE A 61 15.21 7.30 -8.48
CA ILE A 61 14.46 6.08 -8.80
C ILE A 61 15.40 4.88 -8.67
N ALA A 62 15.06 3.95 -7.81
CA ALA A 62 15.78 2.69 -7.68
C ALA A 62 15.64 1.81 -8.94
N LYS A 63 16.47 0.78 -9.06
CA LYS A 63 16.58 -0.10 -10.24
C LYS A 63 15.23 -0.61 -10.77
N HIS A 64 14.25 -0.86 -9.89
CA HIS A 64 12.95 -1.40 -10.25
C HIS A 64 11.81 -0.36 -10.13
N GLY A 65 12.15 0.94 -10.18
CA GLY A 65 11.15 2.01 -10.24
C GLY A 65 10.63 2.52 -8.90
N LYS A 66 11.13 2.01 -7.76
CA LYS A 66 10.77 2.52 -6.43
C LYS A 66 11.39 3.90 -6.23
N PRO A 67 10.60 4.98 -5.98
CA PRO A 67 11.15 6.29 -5.69
C PRO A 67 11.73 6.34 -4.28
N TYR A 68 12.81 7.11 -4.09
CA TYR A 68 13.43 7.35 -2.79
C TYR A 68 13.97 8.78 -2.68
N ILE A 69 14.17 9.25 -1.45
CA ILE A 69 14.74 10.57 -1.17
C ILE A 69 16.23 10.38 -0.90
N LYS A 70 17.07 10.98 -1.75
CA LYS A 70 18.51 10.90 -1.62
C LYS A 70 18.98 11.62 -0.34
N ASP A 71 20.01 11.06 0.28
CA ASP A 71 20.68 11.63 1.46
C ASP A 71 19.74 11.88 2.67
N ARG A 72 18.59 11.21 2.72
CA ARG A 72 17.65 11.27 3.84
C ARG A 72 17.41 9.87 4.42
N HIS A 73 17.40 9.79 5.75
CA HIS A 73 17.10 8.56 6.47
C HIS A 73 15.59 8.40 6.68
N VAL A 74 14.81 8.64 5.62
CA VAL A 74 13.37 8.42 5.62
C VAL A 74 12.99 7.59 4.41
N PHE A 75 12.38 6.47 4.69
CA PHE A 75 11.83 5.56 3.69
C PHE A 75 10.35 5.83 3.53
N PHE A 76 9.85 5.75 2.32
CA PHE A 76 8.44 5.88 2.04
C PHE A 76 7.99 4.92 0.95
N ASN A 77 6.71 4.61 0.96
CA ASN A 77 6.06 3.88 -0.12
C ASN A 77 4.63 4.37 -0.30
N ILE A 78 4.17 4.43 -1.53
CA ILE A 78 2.84 4.92 -1.90
C ILE A 78 2.10 3.85 -2.69
N SER A 79 0.82 3.68 -2.38
CA SER A 79 -0.13 2.93 -3.20
C SER A 79 -1.41 3.73 -3.35
N HIS A 80 -2.10 3.53 -4.46
CA HIS A 80 -3.43 4.12 -4.67
C HIS A 80 -4.32 3.14 -5.43
N SER A 81 -5.59 3.10 -5.05
CA SER A 81 -6.60 2.31 -5.75
C SER A 81 -7.93 3.06 -5.71
N ALA A 82 -8.58 3.18 -6.87
CA ALA A 82 -9.81 3.96 -7.04
C ALA A 82 -9.68 5.37 -6.44
N SER A 83 -10.43 5.65 -5.36
CA SER A 83 -10.55 6.99 -4.76
C SER A 83 -9.55 7.25 -3.63
N TYR A 84 -8.75 6.25 -3.21
CA TYR A 84 -7.89 6.38 -2.03
C TYR A 84 -6.40 6.21 -2.32
N ILE A 85 -5.61 6.96 -1.55
CA ILE A 85 -4.15 6.90 -1.48
C ILE A 85 -3.78 6.36 -0.10
N ALA A 86 -2.82 5.43 -0.08
CA ALA A 86 -2.16 4.97 1.13
C ALA A 86 -0.66 5.27 1.03
N LEU A 87 -0.12 5.87 2.08
CA LEU A 87 1.29 6.21 2.21
C LEU A 87 1.85 5.56 3.47
N SER A 88 3.01 4.92 3.37
CA SER A 88 3.80 4.49 4.53
C SER A 88 5.09 5.28 4.62
N LEU A 89 5.51 5.61 5.85
CA LEU A 89 6.70 6.39 6.17
C LEU A 89 7.44 5.75 7.36
N SER A 90 8.76 5.63 7.25
CA SER A 90 9.63 5.11 8.31
C SER A 90 10.99 5.79 8.27
N ASN A 91 11.61 5.98 9.44
CA ASN A 91 13.01 6.38 9.57
C ASN A 91 13.93 5.24 10.05
N GLU A 92 13.40 4.02 10.13
CA GLU A 92 14.13 2.87 10.66
C GLU A 92 14.44 1.83 9.58
N ILE A 93 13.44 1.49 8.76
CA ILE A 93 13.55 0.45 7.75
C ILE A 93 12.83 0.86 6.45
N GLU A 94 13.23 0.21 5.36
CA GLU A 94 12.42 0.20 4.14
C GLU A 94 10.97 -0.17 4.46
N CYS A 95 10.04 0.38 3.73
CA CYS A 95 8.63 0.08 3.89
C CYS A 95 7.96 -0.23 2.55
N GLY A 96 6.91 -1.01 2.63
CA GLY A 96 6.03 -1.31 1.51
C GLY A 96 4.58 -1.23 1.95
N ILE A 97 3.75 -0.61 1.15
CA ILE A 97 2.30 -0.51 1.38
C ILE A 97 1.55 -0.80 0.09
N ASP A 98 0.46 -1.53 0.21
CA ASP A 98 -0.47 -1.71 -0.88
C ASP A 98 -1.92 -1.54 -0.44
N ILE A 99 -2.71 -0.87 -1.27
CA ILE A 99 -4.15 -0.71 -1.10
C ILE A 99 -4.85 -1.08 -2.41
N GLU A 100 -5.89 -1.91 -2.32
CA GLU A 100 -6.67 -2.32 -3.48
C GLU A 100 -8.17 -2.30 -3.19
N THR A 101 -8.95 -1.78 -4.14
CA THR A 101 -10.41 -1.84 -4.08
C THR A 101 -10.86 -3.28 -4.27
N ILE A 102 -11.62 -3.79 -3.32
CA ILE A 102 -12.24 -5.11 -3.42
C ILE A 102 -13.43 -5.02 -4.37
N LYS A 103 -13.28 -5.63 -5.54
CA LYS A 103 -14.30 -5.64 -6.59
C LYS A 103 -14.27 -6.92 -7.38
N ASP A 104 -15.41 -7.31 -7.90
CA ASP A 104 -15.50 -8.43 -8.84
C ASP A 104 -14.80 -8.10 -10.16
N ARG A 105 -14.19 -9.11 -10.77
CA ARG A 105 -13.51 -9.01 -12.08
C ARG A 105 -13.88 -10.22 -12.93
N VAL A 106 -14.20 -9.99 -14.18
CA VAL A 106 -14.56 -11.05 -15.15
C VAL A 106 -13.50 -12.17 -15.22
N ASN A 107 -12.23 -11.84 -15.02
CA ASN A 107 -11.11 -12.79 -15.11
C ASN A 107 -10.47 -13.09 -13.73
N LEU A 108 -11.23 -12.97 -12.63
CA LEU A 108 -10.68 -13.14 -11.27
C LEU A 108 -10.01 -14.51 -11.08
N ASP A 109 -10.63 -15.59 -11.57
CA ASP A 109 -10.07 -16.97 -11.46
C ASP A 109 -8.73 -17.11 -12.17
N ASN A 110 -8.57 -16.53 -13.35
CA ASN A 110 -7.29 -16.55 -14.07
C ASN A 110 -6.23 -15.73 -13.35
N LEU A 111 -6.61 -14.60 -12.79
CA LEU A 111 -5.71 -13.76 -11.99
C LEU A 111 -5.31 -14.50 -10.70
N ALA A 112 -6.26 -15.12 -10.02
CA ALA A 112 -6.02 -15.92 -8.82
C ALA A 112 -5.04 -17.07 -9.09
N LYS A 113 -5.20 -17.80 -10.18
CA LYS A 113 -4.26 -18.88 -10.60
C LYS A 113 -2.83 -18.36 -10.83
N ARG A 114 -2.66 -17.14 -11.25
CA ARG A 114 -1.34 -16.53 -11.51
C ARG A 114 -0.68 -15.97 -10.25
N VAL A 115 -1.47 -15.53 -9.29
CA VAL A 115 -1.02 -14.82 -8.09
C VAL A 115 -0.87 -15.76 -6.90
N LEU A 116 -1.82 -16.66 -6.74
CA LEU A 116 -1.93 -17.52 -5.58
C LEU A 116 -1.09 -18.79 -5.73
N LYS A 117 -0.40 -19.18 -4.67
CA LYS A 117 0.24 -20.49 -4.57
C LYS A 117 -0.81 -21.61 -4.50
N PRO A 118 -0.47 -22.86 -4.77
CA PRO A 118 -1.47 -23.95 -4.78
C PRO A 118 -2.33 -24.02 -3.52
N CYS A 119 -1.76 -23.90 -2.32
CA CYS A 119 -2.50 -23.91 -1.06
C CYS A 119 -3.40 -22.68 -0.91
N GLU A 120 -2.92 -21.50 -1.30
CA GLU A 120 -3.70 -20.25 -1.29
C GLU A 120 -4.86 -20.35 -2.31
N TYR A 121 -4.62 -20.91 -3.48
CA TYR A 121 -5.66 -21.10 -4.51
C TYR A 121 -6.74 -22.10 -4.06
N GLN A 122 -6.34 -23.18 -3.36
CA GLN A 122 -7.30 -24.10 -2.75
C GLN A 122 -8.20 -23.37 -1.75
N THR A 123 -7.60 -22.60 -0.84
CA THR A 123 -8.36 -21.79 0.14
C THR A 123 -9.28 -20.79 -0.55
N PHE A 124 -8.83 -20.15 -1.63
CA PHE A 124 -9.67 -19.24 -2.42
C PHE A 124 -10.93 -19.96 -2.95
N ASN A 125 -10.77 -21.17 -3.49
CA ASN A 125 -11.91 -21.97 -3.96
C ASN A 125 -12.84 -22.39 -2.82
N ASP A 126 -12.30 -22.75 -1.66
CA ASP A 126 -13.10 -23.07 -0.48
C ASP A 126 -13.93 -21.87 -0.01
N LYS A 127 -13.33 -20.65 -0.06
CA LYS A 127 -14.04 -19.40 0.22
C LYS A 127 -15.15 -19.11 -0.80
N LYS A 128 -14.97 -19.47 -2.08
CA LYS A 128 -16.03 -19.35 -3.11
C LYS A 128 -17.24 -20.21 -2.79
N LEU A 129 -17.06 -21.36 -2.16
CA LEU A 129 -18.18 -22.21 -1.72
C LEU A 129 -19.00 -21.55 -0.61
N ILE A 130 -18.40 -20.67 0.18
CA ILE A 130 -19.11 -19.91 1.21
C ILE A 130 -19.85 -18.73 0.58
N SER A 131 -19.14 -17.84 -0.10
CA SER A 131 -19.70 -16.72 -0.86
C SER A 131 -18.64 -16.08 -1.78
N ASN A 132 -19.11 -15.39 -2.83
CA ASN A 132 -18.23 -14.60 -3.70
C ASN A 132 -17.49 -13.50 -2.89
N GLU A 133 -18.16 -12.88 -1.93
CA GLU A 133 -17.56 -11.87 -1.05
C GLU A 133 -16.39 -12.43 -0.23
N CYS A 134 -16.54 -13.63 0.34
CA CYS A 134 -15.47 -14.29 1.08
C CYS A 134 -14.25 -14.56 0.20
N ALA A 135 -14.48 -15.00 -1.04
CA ALA A 135 -13.41 -15.24 -2.01
C ALA A 135 -12.71 -13.96 -2.42
N LEU A 136 -13.46 -12.89 -2.71
CA LEU A 136 -12.91 -11.57 -3.05
C LEU A 136 -12.06 -11.01 -1.91
N ASN A 137 -12.59 -11.00 -0.69
CA ASN A 137 -11.87 -10.51 0.48
C ASN A 137 -10.55 -11.28 0.67
N TYR A 138 -10.59 -12.60 0.55
CA TYR A 138 -9.40 -13.44 0.66
C TYR A 138 -8.39 -13.15 -0.45
N PHE A 139 -8.82 -13.12 -1.71
CA PHE A 139 -7.94 -12.85 -2.85
C PHE A 139 -7.23 -11.51 -2.71
N TYR A 140 -7.98 -10.42 -2.47
CA TYR A 140 -7.41 -9.09 -2.37
C TYR A 140 -6.50 -8.93 -1.14
N ASN A 141 -6.78 -9.65 -0.06
CA ASN A 141 -5.93 -9.68 1.11
C ASN A 141 -4.56 -10.30 0.78
N ILE A 142 -4.55 -11.50 0.14
CA ILE A 142 -3.30 -12.12 -0.30
C ILE A 142 -2.57 -11.23 -1.31
N TRP A 143 -3.29 -10.62 -2.24
CA TRP A 143 -2.73 -9.73 -3.25
C TRP A 143 -2.00 -8.55 -2.61
N THR A 144 -2.66 -7.81 -1.71
CA THR A 144 -2.05 -6.64 -1.06
C THR A 144 -0.88 -7.01 -0.13
N ILE A 145 -0.92 -8.18 0.53
CA ILE A 145 0.21 -8.71 1.30
C ILE A 145 1.42 -8.91 0.37
N LYS A 146 1.25 -9.60 -0.74
CA LYS A 146 2.33 -9.87 -1.70
C LYS A 146 2.88 -8.59 -2.32
N GLU A 147 2.01 -7.69 -2.76
CA GLU A 147 2.41 -6.39 -3.31
C GLU A 147 3.15 -5.52 -2.28
N ALA A 148 2.71 -5.46 -1.04
CA ALA A 148 3.41 -4.73 0.02
C ALA A 148 4.82 -5.29 0.24
N LEU A 149 5.01 -6.61 0.21
CA LEU A 149 6.33 -7.25 0.29
C LEU A 149 7.22 -6.94 -0.91
N LEU A 150 6.67 -7.01 -2.12
CA LEU A 150 7.39 -6.68 -3.36
C LEU A 150 7.82 -5.21 -3.38
N LYS A 151 6.97 -4.31 -2.91
CA LYS A 151 7.26 -2.88 -2.77
C LYS A 151 8.30 -2.62 -1.67
N HIS A 152 8.24 -3.36 -0.57
CA HIS A 152 9.26 -3.29 0.49
C HIS A 152 10.63 -3.65 -0.05
N SER A 153 10.75 -4.82 -0.68
CA SER A 153 12.02 -5.33 -1.23
C SER A 153 12.49 -4.59 -2.48
N GLY A 154 11.59 -3.90 -3.20
CA GLY A 154 11.89 -3.22 -4.44
C GLY A 154 12.23 -4.15 -5.62
N ILE A 155 11.95 -5.45 -5.54
CA ILE A 155 12.29 -6.43 -6.61
C ILE A 155 11.25 -6.50 -7.73
N GLY A 156 10.10 -5.86 -7.54
CA GLY A 156 8.99 -5.87 -8.49
C GLY A 156 8.30 -7.24 -8.59
N LEU A 157 7.40 -7.40 -9.57
CA LEU A 157 6.56 -8.59 -9.74
C LEU A 157 7.34 -9.91 -9.96
N ALA A 158 8.59 -9.85 -10.37
CA ALA A 158 9.46 -11.03 -10.51
C ALA A 158 9.66 -11.79 -9.18
N GLY A 159 9.45 -11.11 -8.04
CA GLY A 159 9.52 -11.72 -6.71
C GLY A 159 8.26 -12.46 -6.27
N LEU A 160 7.18 -12.40 -7.03
CA LEU A 160 5.87 -12.96 -6.64
C LEU A 160 5.95 -14.48 -6.37
N ASP A 161 6.76 -15.20 -7.15
CA ASP A 161 6.92 -16.64 -7.02
C ASP A 161 7.61 -17.09 -5.73
N TYR A 162 8.25 -16.19 -5.02
CA TYR A 162 8.95 -16.48 -3.75
C TYR A 162 8.12 -16.16 -2.52
N ILE A 163 6.87 -15.70 -2.69
CA ILE A 163 6.01 -15.30 -1.58
C ILE A 163 4.86 -16.31 -1.45
N GLU A 164 4.71 -16.88 -0.26
CA GLU A 164 3.62 -17.78 0.11
C GLU A 164 3.04 -17.37 1.46
N THR A 165 1.73 -17.19 1.53
CA THR A 165 1.05 -16.77 2.76
C THR A 165 0.47 -17.96 3.51
N HIS A 166 0.63 -17.94 4.83
CA HIS A 166 0.09 -18.92 5.76
C HIS A 166 -0.73 -18.16 6.82
N ILE A 167 -1.89 -17.65 6.38
CA ILE A 167 -2.73 -16.77 7.22
C ILE A 167 -3.20 -17.45 8.50
N PRO A 168 -3.71 -18.71 8.48
CA PRO A 168 -4.12 -19.38 9.71
C PRO A 168 -2.99 -19.52 10.73
N GLU A 169 -1.77 -19.76 10.26
CA GLU A 169 -0.57 -19.93 11.09
C GLU A 169 0.09 -18.61 11.46
N GLY A 170 -0.36 -17.49 10.90
CA GLY A 170 0.12 -16.16 11.25
C GLY A 170 1.46 -15.75 10.66
N PHE A 171 1.88 -16.32 9.52
CA PHE A 171 3.14 -15.97 8.88
C PHE A 171 3.08 -15.95 7.34
N VAL A 172 4.10 -15.36 6.74
CA VAL A 172 4.36 -15.34 5.30
C VAL A 172 5.79 -15.82 5.06
N LYS A 173 5.98 -16.76 4.14
CA LYS A 173 7.30 -17.12 3.62
C LYS A 173 7.70 -16.15 2.53
N ALA A 174 8.91 -15.60 2.61
CA ALA A 174 9.51 -14.78 1.56
C ALA A 174 10.98 -15.18 1.38
N SER A 175 11.56 -14.88 0.22
CA SER A 175 12.96 -15.25 -0.08
C SER A 175 14.02 -14.54 0.76
N GLN A 176 13.63 -13.57 1.56
CA GLN A 176 14.51 -12.83 2.47
C GLN A 176 14.10 -13.13 3.90
N ASN A 177 14.98 -13.78 4.67
CA ASN A 177 14.84 -13.84 6.13
C ASN A 177 14.86 -12.42 6.67
N SER A 178 13.71 -11.93 7.10
CA SER A 178 13.55 -10.53 7.50
C SER A 178 12.84 -10.45 8.84
N SER A 179 13.38 -9.60 9.70
CA SER A 179 12.84 -9.31 11.03
C SER A 179 11.68 -8.32 11.01
N PHE A 180 10.86 -8.30 9.95
CA PHE A 180 9.71 -7.42 9.86
C PHE A 180 8.37 -8.19 9.83
N LYS A 181 7.29 -7.47 10.00
CA LYS A 181 5.91 -7.96 10.07
C LYS A 181 5.07 -7.29 9.00
N ILE A 182 3.89 -7.83 8.73
CA ILE A 182 2.90 -7.23 7.85
C ILE A 182 1.62 -7.00 8.67
N LEU A 183 1.16 -5.76 8.69
CA LEU A 183 -0.19 -5.40 9.09
C LEU A 183 -1.10 -5.53 7.87
N THR A 184 -2.24 -6.18 8.02
CA THR A 184 -3.25 -6.25 6.96
C THR A 184 -4.65 -6.02 7.53
N THR A 185 -5.52 -5.41 6.75
CA THR A 185 -6.89 -5.06 7.16
C THR A 185 -7.81 -4.85 5.96
N ILE A 186 -9.10 -4.94 6.20
CA ILE A 186 -10.14 -4.52 5.26
C ILE A 186 -10.74 -3.21 5.75
N LEU A 187 -10.76 -2.21 4.89
CA LEU A 187 -11.30 -0.88 5.14
C LEU A 187 -12.67 -0.74 4.47
N ASN A 188 -13.64 -0.21 5.20
CA ASN A 188 -14.94 0.18 4.69
C ASN A 188 -14.97 1.71 4.61
N LEU A 189 -14.65 2.25 3.42
CA LEU A 189 -14.63 3.68 3.11
C LEU A 189 -15.83 4.00 2.19
N ASP A 190 -15.61 4.72 1.06
CA ASP A 190 -16.62 4.84 0.00
C ASP A 190 -16.92 3.49 -0.68
N LYS A 191 -15.93 2.61 -0.65
CA LYS A 191 -15.98 1.20 -1.07
C LYS A 191 -15.24 0.35 -0.04
N LYS A 192 -15.18 -0.96 -0.31
CA LYS A 192 -14.37 -1.88 0.46
C LYS A 192 -12.97 -1.97 -0.15
N TYR A 193 -11.94 -1.84 0.67
CA TYR A 193 -10.54 -1.92 0.27
C TYR A 193 -9.79 -2.95 1.12
N SER A 194 -8.83 -3.64 0.53
CA SER A 194 -7.80 -4.36 1.26
C SER A 194 -6.56 -3.48 1.34
N LEU A 195 -5.92 -3.43 2.50
CA LEU A 195 -4.68 -2.70 2.75
C LEU A 195 -3.70 -3.58 3.50
N SER A 196 -2.44 -3.60 3.03
CA SER A 196 -1.34 -4.27 3.72
C SER A 196 -0.11 -3.36 3.78
N CYS A 197 0.62 -3.41 4.90
CA CYS A 197 1.81 -2.60 5.13
C CYS A 197 2.86 -3.37 5.93
N THR A 198 4.13 -3.31 5.48
CA THR A 198 5.26 -3.87 6.20
C THR A 198 5.74 -2.94 7.31
N TYR A 199 6.12 -3.49 8.47
CA TYR A 199 6.69 -2.73 9.60
C TYR A 199 7.65 -3.61 10.41
N LYS A 200 8.43 -3.02 11.32
CA LYS A 200 9.42 -3.77 12.11
C LYS A 200 8.91 -4.09 13.51
N ASP A 201 9.14 -3.26 14.46
CA ASP A 201 8.94 -3.59 15.88
C ASP A 201 7.58 -3.15 16.41
N LEU A 202 7.27 -1.87 16.31
CA LEU A 202 6.04 -1.29 16.82
C LEU A 202 4.99 -1.17 15.71
N SER A 203 3.75 -1.55 16.00
CA SER A 203 2.63 -1.37 15.08
C SER A 203 2.57 0.06 14.54
N PRO A 204 2.31 0.24 13.24
CA PRO A 204 2.25 1.56 12.63
C PRO A 204 1.19 2.45 13.30
N LYS A 205 1.51 3.72 13.48
CA LYS A 205 0.51 4.74 13.81
C LYS A 205 -0.21 5.15 12.52
N ILE A 206 -1.53 5.19 12.58
CA ILE A 206 -2.39 5.40 11.42
C ILE A 206 -3.03 6.77 11.51
N TYR A 207 -2.98 7.52 10.41
CA TYR A 207 -3.46 8.89 10.33
C TYR A 207 -4.37 9.09 9.12
N ASN A 208 -5.44 9.85 9.32
CA ASN A 208 -6.31 10.30 8.24
C ASN A 208 -5.93 11.75 7.87
N PHE A 209 -5.42 11.93 6.65
CA PHE A 209 -5.05 13.26 6.14
C PHE A 209 -6.28 14.13 5.91
N ASP A 210 -7.40 13.56 5.47
CA ASP A 210 -8.65 14.30 5.23
C ASP A 210 -9.16 15.01 6.49
N GLU A 211 -8.71 14.55 7.67
CA GLU A 211 -8.98 15.08 9.00
C GLU A 211 -7.73 15.73 9.64
N LYS A 212 -6.87 16.34 8.85
CA LYS A 212 -5.64 17.01 9.29
C LYS A 212 -4.73 16.12 10.14
N PHE A 213 -4.43 14.93 9.64
CA PHE A 213 -3.62 13.92 10.33
C PHE A 213 -4.19 13.49 11.69
N LEU A 214 -5.51 13.40 11.81
CA LEU A 214 -6.10 12.79 12.99
C LEU A 214 -5.65 11.33 13.11
N ASN A 215 -5.12 10.98 14.29
CA ASN A 215 -4.75 9.60 14.59
C ASN A 215 -6.00 8.73 14.64
N THR A 216 -5.97 7.61 13.95
CA THR A 216 -7.07 6.65 13.89
C THR A 216 -6.54 5.23 14.14
N ALA A 217 -7.43 4.27 14.24
CA ALA A 217 -7.07 2.86 14.37
C ALA A 217 -7.87 2.01 13.39
N PHE A 218 -7.24 0.98 12.85
CA PHE A 218 -7.96 0.00 12.05
C PHE A 218 -8.73 -0.95 12.97
N LYS A 219 -10.02 -1.09 12.70
CA LYS A 219 -10.80 -2.20 13.23
C LYS A 219 -10.39 -3.47 12.45
N ASP A 220 -10.47 -4.62 13.06
CA ASP A 220 -10.28 -5.91 12.37
C ASP A 220 -8.94 -6.05 11.61
N SER A 221 -7.87 -5.43 12.09
CA SER A 221 -6.53 -5.65 11.56
C SER A 221 -5.86 -6.86 12.21
N TYR A 222 -5.04 -7.58 11.45
CA TYR A 222 -4.17 -8.63 11.98
C TYR A 222 -2.75 -8.52 11.45
N THR A 223 -1.83 -9.19 12.12
CA THR A 223 -0.40 -9.12 11.81
C THR A 223 0.12 -10.51 11.45
N LEU A 224 0.98 -10.55 10.45
CA LEU A 224 1.74 -11.74 10.03
C LEU A 224 3.24 -11.50 10.25
N SER A 225 3.97 -12.51 10.74
CA SER A 225 5.43 -12.50 10.70
C SER A 225 5.93 -12.86 9.30
N VAL A 226 7.09 -12.34 8.92
CA VAL A 226 7.75 -12.70 7.64
C VAL A 226 8.94 -13.59 7.96
N ASN A 227 8.95 -14.80 7.39
CA ASN A 227 9.94 -15.86 7.60
C ASN A 227 10.67 -16.18 6.30
#